data_6d10cc57589f5a77569434181c0e4b8e
#
_entry.id   6d10cc57589f5a77569434181c0e4b8e
#
_cell.length_a   1.000
_cell.length_b   1.000
_cell.length_c   1.000
_cell.angle_alpha   90.00
_cell.angle_beta   90.00
_cell.angle_gamma   90.00
#
_symmetry.space_group_name_H-M   'P 1'
#
loop_
_entity.id
_entity.type
_entity.pdbx_description
1 polymer ?
#
loop_
_entity_poly.entity_id
_entity_poly.type
_entity_poly.pdbx_seq_one_letter_code
_entity_poly.pdbx_strand_id
1 'polypeptide(L)'
;MALGSLSKGMTLVKLAGAYQMFGNGGVRTEPYSYTRVEDTYGNVILEKNTVPVRVISAETATVMNRLLQEVTGWEGTGAAANLGGMNIPVAGKTGTTDDSVDQWFVGVTPYYVGVCWLGYDSRYKTDEAGNIQYNKYGVAIPNSIRYSSYPPPKIWKAIMSQVHEGASGQSFETSNNVTSYQYCKLTGMLAGPGCSETATGWYKNSNIPQVCSYHNYGSSYGVPLVGMTAAECGVEYADWYLNVAWSLIQQYKAQGQRLSVKDAIEMAKNGTVAYNEPAYGPFESIFAGMP
;
A
#
# COMPACT_ATOMS: atom_id res chain seq x y z
N MET A 1 12.74 3.78 7.86
CA MET A 1 11.40 3.82 8.49
C MET A 1 10.22 3.66 7.53
N ALA A 2 10.32 4.07 6.29
CA ALA A 2 9.20 3.98 5.32
C ALA A 2 8.67 2.55 5.11
N LEU A 3 9.49 1.54 5.23
CA LEU A 3 9.11 0.12 5.12
C LEU A 3 8.80 -0.57 6.46
N GLY A 4 8.77 0.16 7.57
CA GLY A 4 8.27 -0.33 8.85
C GLY A 4 9.31 -0.99 9.78
N SER A 5 10.55 -1.15 9.38
CA SER A 5 11.59 -1.75 10.25
C SER A 5 11.97 -0.79 11.40
N LEU A 6 11.33 -0.97 12.54
CA LEU A 6 11.54 -0.15 13.73
C LEU A 6 12.55 -0.83 14.66
N SER A 7 13.61 -0.12 15.08
CA SER A 7 14.65 -0.64 15.96
C SER A 7 14.15 -1.04 17.37
N LYS A 8 13.06 -0.42 17.85
CA LYS A 8 12.46 -0.71 19.16
C LYS A 8 11.08 -1.36 19.08
N GLY A 9 10.58 -1.61 17.85
CA GLY A 9 9.24 -2.14 17.64
C GLY A 9 8.12 -1.21 18.11
N MET A 10 6.91 -1.75 18.21
CA MET A 10 5.71 -1.05 18.65
C MET A 10 4.79 -2.03 19.39
N THR A 11 4.15 -1.59 20.46
CA THR A 11 3.16 -2.44 21.13
C THR A 11 1.85 -2.53 20.33
N LEU A 12 1.11 -3.63 20.49
CA LEU A 12 -0.20 -3.85 19.86
C LEU A 12 -1.17 -2.69 20.13
N VAL A 13 -1.23 -2.23 21.38
CA VAL A 13 -2.11 -1.12 21.81
C VAL A 13 -1.75 0.20 21.13
N LYS A 14 -0.46 0.51 21.02
CA LYS A 14 -0.02 1.73 20.29
C LYS A 14 -0.34 1.65 18.81
N LEU A 15 -0.18 0.47 18.21
CA LEU A 15 -0.50 0.26 16.81
C LEU A 15 -2.01 0.38 16.56
N ALA A 16 -2.85 -0.23 17.41
CA ALA A 16 -4.30 -0.07 17.36
C ALA A 16 -4.71 1.40 17.46
N GLY A 17 -4.16 2.12 18.45
CA GLY A 17 -4.41 3.55 18.63
C GLY A 17 -3.96 4.41 17.44
N ALA A 18 -2.90 4.01 16.73
CA ALA A 18 -2.47 4.69 15.51
C ALA A 18 -3.43 4.43 14.34
N TYR A 19 -3.90 3.21 14.14
CA TYR A 19 -4.81 2.87 13.04
C TYR A 19 -6.25 3.37 13.24
N GLN A 20 -6.64 3.71 14.47
CA GLN A 20 -7.95 4.30 14.77
C GLN A 20 -8.30 5.48 13.87
N MET A 21 -7.33 6.35 13.55
CA MET A 21 -7.56 7.53 12.73
C MET A 21 -8.05 7.20 11.32
N PHE A 22 -7.74 6.04 10.77
CA PHE A 22 -8.20 5.64 9.43
C PHE A 22 -9.65 5.18 9.41
N GLY A 23 -10.18 4.70 10.54
CA GLY A 23 -11.59 4.31 10.67
C GLY A 23 -12.47 5.41 11.29
N ASN A 24 -11.87 6.45 11.85
CA ASN A 24 -12.54 7.51 12.61
C ASN A 24 -12.30 8.91 12.02
N GLY A 25 -12.44 9.04 10.69
CA GLY A 25 -12.38 10.31 9.97
C GLY A 25 -11.14 11.17 10.24
N GLY A 26 -9.99 10.57 10.60
CA GLY A 26 -8.75 11.28 10.89
C GLY A 26 -8.55 11.69 12.36
N VAL A 27 -9.44 11.28 13.22
CA VAL A 27 -9.40 11.58 14.66
C VAL A 27 -8.83 10.39 15.43
N ARG A 28 -7.96 10.67 16.40
CA ARG A 28 -7.37 9.71 17.32
C ARG A 28 -7.72 10.06 18.76
N THR A 29 -8.05 9.05 19.52
CA THR A 29 -8.14 9.11 20.99
C THR A 29 -7.04 8.23 21.58
N GLU A 30 -6.37 8.69 22.64
CA GLU A 30 -5.36 7.87 23.31
C GLU A 30 -6.01 6.61 23.90
N PRO A 31 -5.49 5.39 23.63
CA PRO A 31 -6.03 4.18 24.22
C PRO A 31 -5.95 4.20 25.75
N TYR A 32 -7.00 3.73 26.40
CA TYR A 32 -7.10 3.61 27.84
C TYR A 32 -7.78 2.29 28.22
N SER A 33 -7.53 1.81 29.43
CA SER A 33 -8.08 0.57 29.97
C SER A 33 -9.17 0.77 31.04
N TYR A 34 -9.41 2.00 31.46
CA TYR A 34 -10.47 2.36 32.40
C TYR A 34 -11.05 3.72 32.03
N THR A 35 -12.32 3.91 32.31
CA THR A 35 -12.99 5.21 32.21
C THR A 35 -13.02 5.90 33.57
N ARG A 36 -13.31 5.13 34.63
CA ARG A 36 -13.46 5.61 36.01
C ARG A 36 -13.13 4.49 36.99
N VAL A 37 -12.47 4.83 38.06
CA VAL A 37 -12.18 3.96 39.20
C VAL A 37 -12.74 4.62 40.45
N GLU A 38 -13.52 3.87 41.19
CA GLU A 38 -14.15 4.33 42.47
C GLU A 38 -13.69 3.44 43.63
N ASP A 39 -13.69 4.00 44.82
CA ASP A 39 -13.55 3.22 46.05
C ASP A 39 -14.87 2.52 46.42
N THR A 40 -14.86 1.74 47.52
CA THR A 40 -16.03 1.01 47.99
C THR A 40 -17.16 1.93 48.50
N TYR A 41 -16.89 3.20 48.67
CA TYR A 41 -17.85 4.23 49.11
C TYR A 41 -18.40 5.07 47.96
N GLY A 42 -17.96 4.80 46.71
CA GLY A 42 -18.40 5.51 45.50
C GLY A 42 -17.61 6.80 45.22
N ASN A 43 -16.53 7.07 45.96
CA ASN A 43 -15.69 8.23 45.70
C ASN A 43 -14.82 7.93 44.44
N VAL A 44 -14.72 8.89 43.52
CA VAL A 44 -13.88 8.78 42.33
C VAL A 44 -12.41 8.90 42.73
N ILE A 45 -11.65 7.82 42.49
CA ILE A 45 -10.20 7.80 42.71
C ILE A 45 -9.48 8.23 41.45
N LEU A 46 -9.90 7.73 40.28
CA LEU A 46 -9.33 8.04 38.98
C LEU A 46 -10.47 8.23 37.97
N GLU A 47 -10.33 9.23 37.13
CA GLU A 47 -11.20 9.44 35.99
C GLU A 47 -10.35 9.76 34.75
N LYS A 48 -10.60 9.05 33.63
CA LYS A 48 -9.87 9.25 32.42
C LYS A 48 -10.63 10.22 31.49
N ASN A 49 -10.13 11.44 31.39
CA ASN A 49 -10.59 12.43 30.46
C ASN A 49 -9.76 12.33 29.16
N THR A 50 -10.29 11.72 28.12
CA THR A 50 -9.65 11.66 26.82
C THR A 50 -10.19 12.74 25.90
N VAL A 51 -9.27 13.51 25.31
CA VAL A 51 -9.63 14.50 24.29
C VAL A 51 -9.30 13.92 22.92
N PRO A 52 -10.29 13.75 22.05
CA PRO A 52 -10.03 13.35 20.66
C PRO A 52 -9.20 14.41 19.94
N VAL A 53 -8.16 13.99 19.21
CA VAL A 53 -7.27 14.89 18.46
C VAL A 53 -7.33 14.54 16.98
N ARG A 54 -7.56 15.55 16.14
CA ARG A 54 -7.45 15.37 14.69
C ARG A 54 -5.96 15.26 14.31
N VAL A 55 -5.58 14.12 13.75
CA VAL A 55 -4.18 13.79 13.39
C VAL A 55 -3.96 13.97 11.89
N ILE A 56 -4.96 13.62 11.09
CA ILE A 56 -4.97 13.78 9.64
C ILE A 56 -6.33 14.36 9.20
N SER A 57 -6.40 14.91 8.01
CA SER A 57 -7.69 15.40 7.48
C SER A 57 -8.66 14.25 7.20
N ALA A 58 -9.96 14.53 7.21
CA ALA A 58 -11.00 13.54 6.91
C ALA A 58 -10.84 12.96 5.49
N GLU A 59 -10.40 13.79 4.54
CA GLU A 59 -10.12 13.37 3.17
C GLU A 59 -8.96 12.38 3.12
N THR A 60 -7.86 12.66 3.86
CA THR A 60 -6.72 11.76 3.95
C THR A 60 -7.14 10.43 4.59
N ALA A 61 -7.92 10.47 5.67
CA ALA A 61 -8.43 9.27 6.33
C ALA A 61 -9.30 8.45 5.39
N THR A 62 -10.19 9.09 4.62
CA THR A 62 -11.05 8.44 3.63
C THR A 62 -10.24 7.74 2.55
N VAL A 63 -9.27 8.43 1.92
CA VAL A 63 -8.44 7.83 0.88
C VAL A 63 -7.64 6.66 1.43
N MET A 64 -6.98 6.84 2.59
CA MET A 64 -6.23 5.76 3.22
C MET A 64 -7.11 4.56 3.61
N ASN A 65 -8.30 4.81 4.12
CA ASN A 65 -9.25 3.75 4.45
C ASN A 65 -9.63 2.93 3.21
N ARG A 66 -9.89 3.59 2.06
CA ARG A 66 -10.16 2.90 0.79
C ARG A 66 -8.99 2.02 0.35
N LEU A 67 -7.76 2.54 0.41
CA LEU A 67 -6.55 1.76 0.10
C LEU A 67 -6.38 0.56 1.06
N LEU A 68 -6.69 0.74 2.34
CA LEU A 68 -6.61 -0.35 3.32
C LEU A 68 -7.73 -1.39 3.15
N GLN A 69 -8.88 -1.04 2.57
CA GLN A 69 -9.93 -2.00 2.20
C GLN A 69 -9.48 -2.92 1.06
N GLU A 70 -8.67 -2.44 0.12
CA GLU A 70 -8.10 -3.27 -0.96
C GLU A 70 -7.23 -4.41 -0.40
N VAL A 71 -6.54 -4.17 0.72
CA VAL A 71 -5.73 -5.21 1.37
C VAL A 71 -6.57 -6.40 1.86
N THR A 72 -7.82 -6.17 2.24
CA THR A 72 -8.77 -7.20 2.68
C THR A 72 -9.76 -7.62 1.60
N GLY A 73 -9.64 -7.05 0.42
CA GLY A 73 -10.33 -7.45 -0.80
C GLY A 73 -9.86 -8.82 -1.30
N TRP A 74 -10.50 -9.33 -2.34
CA TRP A 74 -10.28 -10.68 -2.87
C TRP A 74 -8.81 -11.02 -3.19
N GLU A 75 -8.10 -10.09 -3.81
CA GLU A 75 -6.69 -10.26 -4.22
C GLU A 75 -5.70 -9.73 -3.17
N GLY A 76 -6.20 -9.18 -2.07
CA GLY A 76 -5.39 -8.53 -1.06
C GLY A 76 -4.67 -9.53 -0.13
N THR A 77 -3.51 -9.12 0.37
CA THR A 77 -2.69 -9.91 1.29
C THR A 77 -3.38 -10.24 2.61
N GLY A 78 -4.42 -9.49 2.98
CA GLY A 78 -5.24 -9.65 4.16
C GLY A 78 -6.64 -10.19 3.88
N ALA A 79 -6.92 -10.74 2.68
CA ALA A 79 -8.25 -11.24 2.28
C ALA A 79 -8.88 -12.21 3.29
N ALA A 80 -8.06 -12.99 3.99
CA ALA A 80 -8.51 -13.90 5.04
C ALA A 80 -9.16 -13.21 6.27
N ALA A 81 -9.00 -11.89 6.42
CA ALA A 81 -9.64 -11.10 7.49
C ALA A 81 -11.05 -10.60 7.11
N ASN A 82 -11.47 -10.77 5.87
CA ASN A 82 -12.79 -10.35 5.43
C ASN A 82 -13.89 -11.01 6.29
N LEU A 83 -14.75 -10.20 6.89
CA LEU A 83 -15.81 -10.68 7.80
C LEU A 83 -17.02 -11.27 7.09
N GLY A 84 -17.00 -11.42 5.79
CA GLY A 84 -18.02 -11.97 4.88
C GLY A 84 -19.36 -12.31 5.54
N GLY A 85 -20.47 -12.04 4.93
CA GLY A 85 -21.79 -12.34 5.50
C GLY A 85 -22.28 -11.40 6.59
N MET A 86 -21.40 -10.66 7.28
CA MET A 86 -21.79 -9.68 8.31
C MET A 86 -22.10 -8.29 7.74
N ASN A 87 -21.80 -8.06 6.45
CA ASN A 87 -21.94 -6.75 5.79
C ASN A 87 -21.19 -5.61 6.51
N ILE A 88 -20.04 -5.95 7.11
CA ILE A 88 -19.14 -5.02 7.82
C ILE A 88 -17.83 -4.95 7.03
N PRO A 89 -17.48 -3.81 6.45
CA PRO A 89 -16.22 -3.65 5.73
C PRO A 89 -15.03 -3.69 6.68
N VAL A 90 -13.93 -4.24 6.18
CA VAL A 90 -12.66 -4.29 6.90
C VAL A 90 -11.61 -3.53 6.11
N ALA A 91 -10.95 -2.59 6.73
CA ALA A 91 -9.74 -1.95 6.25
C ALA A 91 -8.55 -2.52 7.02
N GLY A 92 -7.48 -2.95 6.36
CA GLY A 92 -6.41 -3.63 7.09
C GLY A 92 -5.04 -3.52 6.45
N LYS A 93 -4.03 -3.97 7.18
CA LYS A 93 -2.64 -4.04 6.69
C LYS A 93 -1.93 -5.24 7.29
N THR A 94 -1.28 -6.00 6.43
CA THR A 94 -0.34 -7.07 6.83
C THR A 94 1.05 -6.50 7.05
N GLY A 95 1.85 -7.14 7.88
CA GLY A 95 3.26 -6.82 8.09
C GLY A 95 4.06 -8.08 8.34
N THR A 96 5.22 -8.20 7.69
CA THR A 96 6.17 -9.29 7.89
C THR A 96 7.56 -8.70 8.00
N THR A 97 8.29 -9.07 9.06
CA THR A 97 9.69 -8.68 9.21
C THR A 97 10.59 -9.59 8.37
N ASP A 98 11.86 -9.19 8.18
CA ASP A 98 12.88 -10.00 7.56
C ASP A 98 12.96 -11.37 8.23
N ASP A 99 13.27 -12.41 7.46
CA ASP A 99 13.30 -13.81 7.89
C ASP A 99 11.94 -14.33 8.43
N SER A 100 10.85 -13.56 8.31
CA SER A 100 9.53 -13.89 8.85
C SER A 100 9.54 -14.19 10.36
N VAL A 101 10.32 -13.43 11.12
CA VAL A 101 10.39 -13.55 12.59
C VAL A 101 9.07 -13.09 13.22
N ASP A 102 8.49 -12.06 12.64
CA ASP A 102 7.20 -11.47 13.05
C ASP A 102 6.24 -11.38 11.88
N GLN A 103 5.00 -11.70 12.15
CA GLN A 103 3.87 -11.51 11.25
C GLN A 103 2.78 -10.70 11.95
N TRP A 104 2.28 -9.67 11.30
CA TRP A 104 1.34 -8.70 11.85
C TRP A 104 0.11 -8.56 10.98
N PHE A 105 -1.02 -8.36 11.61
CA PHE A 105 -2.20 -7.85 10.93
C PHE A 105 -2.90 -6.82 11.81
N VAL A 106 -3.22 -5.68 11.22
CA VAL A 106 -4.11 -4.67 11.79
C VAL A 106 -5.36 -4.64 10.93
N GLY A 107 -6.52 -4.82 11.54
CA GLY A 107 -7.81 -4.67 10.90
C GLY A 107 -8.65 -3.61 11.63
N VAL A 108 -9.28 -2.77 10.85
CA VAL A 108 -10.19 -1.71 11.29
C VAL A 108 -11.56 -1.99 10.71
N THR A 109 -12.58 -1.91 11.54
CA THR A 109 -13.98 -1.89 11.13
C THR A 109 -14.60 -0.55 11.50
N PRO A 110 -15.83 -0.23 11.08
CA PRO A 110 -16.52 0.97 11.58
C PRO A 110 -16.73 1.00 13.09
N TYR A 111 -16.54 -0.13 13.78
CA TYR A 111 -16.77 -0.29 15.21
C TYR A 111 -15.47 -0.37 16.02
N TYR A 112 -14.49 -1.15 15.54
CA TYR A 112 -13.33 -1.57 16.33
C TYR A 112 -12.05 -1.59 15.52
N VAL A 113 -10.93 -1.50 16.24
CA VAL A 113 -9.59 -1.80 15.71
C VAL A 113 -9.05 -3.02 16.43
N GLY A 114 -8.69 -4.05 15.66
CA GLY A 114 -8.03 -5.24 16.17
C GLY A 114 -6.61 -5.36 15.63
N VAL A 115 -5.67 -5.79 16.46
CA VAL A 115 -4.28 -6.06 16.05
C VAL A 115 -3.91 -7.47 16.46
N CYS A 116 -3.34 -8.21 15.51
CA CYS A 116 -2.82 -9.55 15.74
C CYS A 116 -1.33 -9.56 15.42
N TRP A 117 -0.54 -10.10 16.33
CA TRP A 117 0.87 -10.38 16.16
C TRP A 117 1.13 -11.86 16.41
N LEU A 118 1.93 -12.43 15.54
CA LEU A 118 2.49 -13.76 15.68
C LEU A 118 3.99 -13.64 15.45
N GLY A 119 4.80 -14.05 16.42
CA GLY A 119 6.23 -13.85 16.34
C GLY A 119 7.00 -14.55 17.43
N TYR A 120 8.29 -14.34 17.41
CA TYR A 120 9.21 -14.79 18.42
C TYR A 120 9.77 -13.60 19.21
N ASP A 121 9.91 -13.75 20.52
CA ASP A 121 10.51 -12.70 21.38
C ASP A 121 11.97 -12.41 21.03
N SER A 122 12.67 -13.40 20.47
CA SER A 122 14.06 -13.27 20.00
C SER A 122 14.13 -13.44 18.49
N ARG A 123 14.91 -12.58 17.84
CA ARG A 123 15.21 -12.70 16.40
C ARG A 123 15.95 -14.00 16.05
N TYR A 124 16.81 -14.47 16.94
CA TYR A 124 17.66 -15.63 16.70
C TYR A 124 17.31 -16.78 17.61
N LYS A 125 17.53 -17.99 17.11
CA LYS A 125 17.42 -19.22 17.92
C LYS A 125 18.45 -19.20 19.04
N THR A 126 18.02 -19.64 20.21
CA THR A 126 18.89 -19.80 21.38
C THR A 126 18.92 -21.26 21.81
N ASP A 127 20.01 -21.66 22.47
CA ASP A 127 20.09 -22.91 23.19
C ASP A 127 19.38 -22.83 24.56
N GLU A 128 19.36 -23.90 25.33
CA GLU A 128 18.75 -23.94 26.66
C GLU A 128 19.39 -22.98 27.67
N ALA A 129 20.61 -22.57 27.45
CA ALA A 129 21.33 -21.59 28.26
C ALA A 129 21.10 -20.14 27.80
N GLY A 130 20.34 -19.93 26.71
CA GLY A 130 20.04 -18.61 26.16
C GLY A 130 21.09 -18.05 25.20
N ASN A 131 22.09 -18.83 24.80
CA ASN A 131 23.11 -18.39 23.85
C ASN A 131 22.61 -18.52 22.40
N ILE A 132 22.95 -17.54 21.55
CA ILE A 132 22.54 -17.55 20.13
C ILE A 132 23.18 -18.75 19.42
N GLN A 133 22.37 -19.49 18.67
CA GLN A 133 22.84 -20.58 17.83
C GLN A 133 23.34 -20.08 16.49
N TYR A 134 24.45 -20.66 16.02
CA TYR A 134 25.06 -20.32 14.74
C TYR A 134 25.07 -21.55 13.81
N ASN A 135 25.00 -21.32 12.52
CA ASN A 135 25.15 -22.36 11.51
C ASN A 135 26.65 -22.70 11.31
N LYS A 136 26.92 -23.68 10.45
CA LYS A 136 28.32 -24.13 10.15
C LYS A 136 29.23 -23.05 9.54
N TYR A 137 28.66 -21.91 9.14
CA TYR A 137 29.41 -20.78 8.57
C TYR A 137 29.53 -19.61 9.56
N GLY A 138 29.16 -19.80 10.82
CA GLY A 138 29.26 -18.76 11.85
C GLY A 138 28.13 -17.68 11.74
N VAL A 139 27.09 -17.93 10.97
CA VAL A 139 25.95 -17.01 10.83
C VAL A 139 24.87 -17.38 11.84
N ALA A 140 24.38 -16.42 12.61
CA ALA A 140 23.31 -16.60 13.58
C ALA A 140 22.03 -17.13 12.87
N ILE A 141 21.42 -18.17 13.44
CA ILE A 141 20.24 -18.82 12.87
C ILE A 141 19.00 -18.02 13.27
N PRO A 142 18.27 -17.40 12.33
CA PRO A 142 17.07 -16.65 12.69
C PRO A 142 15.94 -17.59 13.11
N ASN A 143 15.11 -17.13 14.04
CA ASN A 143 13.77 -17.67 14.19
C ASN A 143 12.96 -17.33 12.94
N SER A 144 12.13 -18.28 12.49
CA SER A 144 11.31 -18.06 11.31
C SER A 144 9.97 -18.74 11.45
N ILE A 145 8.90 -17.98 11.22
CA ILE A 145 7.54 -18.52 11.18
C ILE A 145 7.35 -19.20 9.82
N ARG A 146 7.16 -20.51 9.83
CA ARG A 146 7.01 -21.32 8.61
C ARG A 146 5.65 -21.99 8.59
N TYR A 147 4.65 -21.23 8.15
CA TYR A 147 3.32 -21.76 7.88
C TYR A 147 3.01 -21.69 6.38
N SER A 148 2.20 -22.64 5.90
CA SER A 148 1.73 -22.67 4.50
C SER A 148 0.74 -21.53 4.17
N SER A 149 0.27 -20.83 5.18
CA SER A 149 -0.65 -19.69 5.06
C SER A 149 -0.27 -18.60 6.03
N TYR A 150 -0.70 -17.37 5.78
CA TYR A 150 -0.46 -16.20 6.63
C TYR A 150 -1.49 -16.15 7.78
N PRO A 151 -1.15 -16.57 9.02
CA PRO A 151 -2.14 -16.77 10.08
C PRO A 151 -2.77 -15.50 10.66
N PRO A 152 -2.06 -14.34 10.83
CA PRO A 152 -2.61 -13.23 11.58
C PRO A 152 -3.98 -12.71 11.11
N PRO A 153 -4.28 -12.58 9.79
CA PRO A 153 -5.62 -12.19 9.33
C PRO A 153 -6.69 -13.23 9.71
N LYS A 154 -6.36 -14.51 9.71
CA LYS A 154 -7.31 -15.59 10.08
C LYS A 154 -7.62 -15.56 11.57
N ILE A 155 -6.59 -15.38 12.42
CA ILE A 155 -6.75 -15.25 13.87
C ILE A 155 -7.58 -14.01 14.18
N TRP A 156 -7.26 -12.90 13.55
CA TRP A 156 -8.00 -11.65 13.66
C TRP A 156 -9.48 -11.86 13.31
N LYS A 157 -9.76 -12.50 12.17
CA LYS A 157 -11.14 -12.80 11.76
C LYS A 157 -11.88 -13.66 12.78
N ALA A 158 -11.25 -14.72 13.28
CA ALA A 158 -11.89 -15.63 14.24
C ALA A 158 -12.34 -14.89 15.52
N ILE A 159 -11.52 -13.95 16.01
CA ILE A 159 -11.84 -13.13 17.18
C ILE A 159 -12.89 -12.08 16.82
N MET A 160 -12.67 -11.34 15.75
CA MET A 160 -13.51 -10.20 15.40
C MET A 160 -14.90 -10.60 14.89
N SER A 161 -15.05 -11.80 14.34
CA SER A 161 -16.39 -12.35 14.03
C SER A 161 -17.25 -12.48 15.28
N GLN A 162 -16.66 -12.91 16.39
CA GLN A 162 -17.38 -13.01 17.67
C GLN A 162 -17.65 -11.62 18.27
N VAL A 163 -16.66 -10.71 18.20
CA VAL A 163 -16.79 -9.33 18.70
C VAL A 163 -17.91 -8.56 17.98
N HIS A 164 -18.16 -8.88 16.72
CA HIS A 164 -19.22 -8.25 15.91
C HIS A 164 -20.53 -9.04 15.89
N GLU A 165 -20.66 -10.08 16.69
CA GLU A 165 -21.91 -10.83 16.76
C GLU A 165 -23.05 -9.92 17.20
N GLY A 166 -24.14 -9.89 16.41
CA GLY A 166 -25.27 -8.98 16.63
C GLY A 166 -25.06 -7.53 16.19
N ALA A 167 -23.88 -7.16 15.71
CA ALA A 167 -23.68 -5.82 15.13
C ALA A 167 -24.40 -5.68 13.79
N SER A 168 -25.03 -4.51 13.57
CA SER A 168 -25.67 -4.19 12.28
C SER A 168 -24.57 -3.87 11.23
N GLY A 169 -24.88 -4.09 9.94
CA GLY A 169 -24.01 -3.66 8.87
C GLY A 169 -23.84 -2.12 8.89
N GLN A 170 -22.60 -1.65 9.00
CA GLN A 170 -22.25 -0.22 8.98
C GLN A 170 -21.06 -0.01 8.04
N SER A 171 -21.11 1.08 7.27
CA SER A 171 -20.01 1.52 6.42
C SER A 171 -19.11 2.50 7.14
N PHE A 172 -17.86 2.62 6.70
CA PHE A 172 -16.98 3.68 7.16
C PHE A 172 -17.52 5.06 6.78
N GLU A 173 -17.33 6.04 7.66
CA GLU A 173 -17.54 7.43 7.31
C GLU A 173 -16.59 7.86 6.19
N THR A 174 -17.12 8.59 5.23
CA THR A 174 -16.37 9.11 4.09
C THR A 174 -16.54 10.62 3.98
N SER A 175 -15.45 11.33 3.69
CA SER A 175 -15.50 12.75 3.41
C SER A 175 -16.19 13.05 2.09
N ASN A 176 -17.10 14.01 2.07
CA ASN A 176 -17.73 14.52 0.85
C ASN A 176 -16.74 15.21 -0.10
N ASN A 177 -15.54 15.52 0.39
CA ASN A 177 -14.46 16.12 -0.39
C ASN A 177 -13.53 15.06 -1.04
N VAL A 178 -13.97 13.81 -1.11
CA VAL A 178 -13.27 12.72 -1.79
C VAL A 178 -14.22 12.09 -2.80
N THR A 179 -13.77 12.00 -4.04
CA THR A 179 -14.55 11.44 -5.15
C THR A 179 -13.76 10.31 -5.82
N SER A 180 -14.48 9.29 -6.30
CA SER A 180 -13.90 8.22 -7.09
C SER A 180 -13.88 8.58 -8.56
N TYR A 181 -12.77 8.28 -9.21
CA TYR A 181 -12.58 8.43 -10.65
C TYR A 181 -11.93 7.20 -11.24
N GLN A 182 -12.19 6.95 -12.52
CA GLN A 182 -11.38 5.99 -13.27
C GLN A 182 -10.02 6.61 -13.56
N TYR A 183 -8.96 5.85 -13.37
CA TYR A 183 -7.61 6.25 -13.76
C TYR A 183 -7.01 5.27 -14.77
N CYS A 184 -6.12 5.76 -15.59
CA CYS A 184 -5.33 4.97 -16.51
C CYS A 184 -4.26 4.19 -15.75
N LYS A 185 -4.26 2.86 -15.84
CA LYS A 185 -3.28 2.01 -15.14
C LYS A 185 -1.85 2.28 -15.58
N LEU A 186 -1.65 2.70 -16.83
CA LEU A 186 -0.32 2.96 -17.37
C LEU A 186 0.28 4.26 -16.82
N THR A 187 -0.53 5.34 -16.77
CA THR A 187 0.00 6.68 -16.42
C THR A 187 -0.32 7.13 -15.00
N GLY A 188 -1.29 6.50 -14.32
CA GLY A 188 -1.82 6.94 -13.04
C GLY A 188 -2.70 8.20 -13.11
N MET A 189 -2.86 8.83 -14.29
CA MET A 189 -3.73 9.98 -14.53
C MET A 189 -5.19 9.56 -14.63
N LEU A 190 -6.14 10.50 -14.57
CA LEU A 190 -7.54 10.18 -14.83
C LEU A 190 -7.70 9.56 -16.23
N ALA A 191 -8.57 8.57 -16.35
CA ALA A 191 -8.78 7.88 -17.62
C ALA A 191 -9.34 8.85 -18.66
N GLY A 192 -8.66 8.92 -19.80
CA GLY A 192 -9.12 9.60 -21.01
C GLY A 192 -9.83 8.65 -21.97
N PRO A 193 -10.44 9.16 -23.06
CA PRO A 193 -11.22 8.35 -24.03
C PRO A 193 -10.42 7.20 -24.68
N GLY A 194 -9.11 7.34 -24.78
CA GLY A 194 -8.24 6.32 -25.39
C GLY A 194 -7.69 5.28 -24.41
N CYS A 195 -8.00 5.36 -23.12
CA CYS A 195 -7.46 4.44 -22.11
C CYS A 195 -8.23 3.12 -22.13
N SER A 196 -7.57 2.04 -22.55
CA SER A 196 -8.15 0.68 -22.56
C SER A 196 -8.07 -0.02 -21.21
N GLU A 197 -7.00 0.25 -20.43
CA GLU A 197 -6.80 -0.31 -19.09
C GLU A 197 -7.00 0.73 -18.02
N THR A 198 -8.09 0.58 -17.29
CA THR A 198 -8.48 1.51 -16.23
C THR A 198 -8.75 0.80 -14.92
N ALA A 199 -8.67 1.54 -13.82
CA ALA A 199 -9.15 1.11 -12.51
C ALA A 199 -9.73 2.30 -11.75
N THR A 200 -10.46 2.03 -10.68
CA THR A 200 -11.06 3.07 -9.84
C THR A 200 -10.06 3.55 -8.79
N GLY A 201 -9.86 4.86 -8.70
CA GLY A 201 -9.09 5.52 -7.66
C GLY A 201 -9.93 6.52 -6.88
N TRP A 202 -9.49 6.86 -5.67
CA TRP A 202 -10.15 7.82 -4.78
C TRP A 202 -9.26 9.05 -4.59
N TYR A 203 -9.79 10.22 -4.86
CA TYR A 203 -9.02 11.45 -4.91
C TYR A 203 -9.67 12.53 -4.06
N LYS A 204 -8.84 13.34 -3.41
CA LYS A 204 -9.31 14.60 -2.79
C LYS A 204 -9.74 15.55 -3.89
N ASN A 205 -10.89 16.20 -3.73
CA ASN A 205 -11.40 17.16 -4.72
C ASN A 205 -10.44 18.34 -4.94
N SER A 206 -9.59 18.62 -3.96
CA SER A 206 -8.54 19.65 -4.06
C SER A 206 -7.26 19.18 -4.77
N ASN A 207 -7.14 17.88 -5.11
CA ASN A 207 -5.95 17.32 -5.74
C ASN A 207 -6.34 16.17 -6.69
N ILE A 208 -7.06 16.52 -7.74
CA ILE A 208 -7.50 15.59 -8.77
C ILE A 208 -6.43 15.61 -9.87
N PRO A 209 -5.88 14.44 -10.28
CA PRO A 209 -4.93 14.35 -11.39
C PRO A 209 -5.53 14.87 -12.70
N GLN A 210 -4.68 15.26 -13.62
CA GLN A 210 -5.11 15.60 -14.98
C GLN A 210 -5.61 14.36 -15.71
N VAL A 211 -6.40 14.58 -16.77
CA VAL A 211 -6.85 13.50 -17.65
C VAL A 211 -5.68 12.99 -18.47
N CYS A 212 -5.57 11.69 -18.60
CA CYS A 212 -4.56 11.03 -19.41
C CYS A 212 -4.67 11.48 -20.87
N SER A 213 -3.63 12.15 -21.33
CA SER A 213 -3.48 12.54 -22.73
C SER A 213 -2.63 11.53 -23.54
N TYR A 214 -1.94 10.63 -22.85
CA TYR A 214 -1.04 9.65 -23.46
C TYR A 214 -1.71 8.81 -24.56
N HIS A 215 -2.97 8.39 -24.36
CA HIS A 215 -3.73 7.56 -25.29
C HIS A 215 -4.55 8.34 -26.32
N ASN A 216 -4.55 9.68 -26.25
CA ASN A 216 -5.39 10.52 -27.11
C ASN A 216 -4.73 10.93 -28.42
N TYR A 217 -3.46 10.62 -28.62
CA TYR A 217 -2.69 11.05 -29.79
C TYR A 217 -2.63 9.97 -30.89
N GLY A 218 -3.78 9.64 -31.47
CA GLY A 218 -3.91 9.11 -32.83
C GLY A 218 -3.30 7.75 -33.18
N SER A 219 -2.70 7.05 -32.27
CA SER A 219 -2.31 5.66 -32.48
C SER A 219 -2.95 4.76 -31.42
N SER A 220 -3.26 3.54 -31.78
CA SER A 220 -3.83 2.51 -30.89
C SER A 220 -2.93 2.21 -29.67
N TYR A 221 -1.79 2.87 -29.54
CA TYR A 221 -0.74 2.59 -28.57
C TYR A 221 -0.26 3.80 -27.78
N GLY A 222 -0.91 4.98 -27.91
CA GLY A 222 -0.66 6.14 -27.04
C GLY A 222 0.74 6.73 -27.12
N VAL A 223 1.47 6.52 -28.20
CA VAL A 223 2.80 7.11 -28.37
C VAL A 223 2.68 8.51 -28.97
N PRO A 224 3.44 9.51 -28.48
CA PRO A 224 3.43 10.85 -29.06
C PRO A 224 3.76 10.82 -30.54
N LEU A 225 3.08 11.66 -31.30
CA LEU A 225 3.43 11.88 -32.71
C LEU A 225 4.86 12.44 -32.81
N VAL A 226 5.49 12.12 -33.90
CA VAL A 226 6.85 12.62 -34.22
C VAL A 226 6.92 14.13 -33.99
N GLY A 227 7.92 14.56 -33.21
CA GLY A 227 8.17 15.96 -32.92
C GLY A 227 7.53 16.53 -31.67
N MET A 228 6.69 15.76 -30.93
CA MET A 228 6.15 16.18 -29.65
C MET A 228 7.07 15.77 -28.51
N THR A 229 7.30 16.70 -27.56
CA THR A 229 8.01 16.43 -26.32
C THR A 229 7.09 15.77 -25.29
N ALA A 230 7.65 15.14 -24.26
CA ALA A 230 6.88 14.58 -23.16
C ALA A 230 5.98 15.63 -22.47
N ALA A 231 6.47 16.88 -22.32
CA ALA A 231 5.72 17.99 -21.75
C ALA A 231 4.51 18.37 -22.61
N GLU A 232 4.66 18.43 -23.95
CA GLU A 232 3.55 18.71 -24.88
C GLU A 232 2.50 17.61 -24.90
N CYS A 233 2.90 16.38 -24.58
CA CYS A 233 1.97 15.26 -24.39
C CYS A 233 1.32 15.22 -23.00
N GLY A 234 1.65 16.16 -22.10
CA GLY A 234 1.15 16.19 -20.72
C GLY A 234 1.71 15.08 -19.84
N VAL A 235 2.81 14.45 -20.24
CA VAL A 235 3.47 13.36 -19.49
C VAL A 235 4.76 13.92 -18.88
N GLU A 236 4.70 14.30 -17.62
CA GLU A 236 5.88 14.77 -16.86
C GLU A 236 6.79 13.65 -16.34
N TYR A 237 6.48 12.37 -16.63
CA TYR A 237 7.15 11.25 -16.01
C TYR A 237 8.28 10.65 -16.84
N ALA A 238 9.35 10.33 -16.12
CA ALA A 238 10.55 9.67 -16.62
C ALA A 238 10.28 8.38 -17.43
N ASP A 239 9.20 7.68 -17.11
CA ASP A 239 8.85 6.39 -17.68
C ASP A 239 8.52 6.42 -19.17
N TRP A 240 7.99 7.54 -19.67
CA TRP A 240 7.63 7.67 -21.07
C TRP A 240 8.88 7.63 -21.98
N TYR A 241 9.85 8.48 -21.76
CA TYR A 241 11.05 8.52 -22.61
C TYR A 241 11.95 7.29 -22.43
N LEU A 242 11.88 6.60 -21.28
CA LEU A 242 12.58 5.34 -21.07
C LEU A 242 11.98 4.23 -21.92
N ASN A 243 10.65 4.15 -22.04
CA ASN A 243 9.99 3.20 -22.94
C ASN A 243 10.33 3.47 -24.41
N VAL A 244 10.36 4.75 -24.83
CA VAL A 244 10.77 5.14 -26.17
C VAL A 244 12.25 4.78 -26.40
N ALA A 245 13.13 5.08 -25.45
CA ALA A 245 14.56 4.74 -25.51
C ALA A 245 14.79 3.22 -25.66
N TRP A 246 14.05 2.42 -24.90
CA TRP A 246 14.10 0.95 -25.03
C TRP A 246 13.72 0.48 -26.41
N SER A 247 12.65 1.00 -26.96
CA SER A 247 12.21 0.65 -28.31
C SER A 247 13.23 1.03 -29.37
N LEU A 248 13.85 2.19 -29.22
CA LEU A 248 14.96 2.62 -30.09
C LEU A 248 16.12 1.63 -30.07
N ILE A 249 16.53 1.20 -28.87
CA ILE A 249 17.60 0.22 -28.71
C ILE A 249 17.24 -1.09 -29.45
N GLN A 250 15.99 -1.56 -29.33
CA GLN A 250 15.54 -2.78 -30.03
C GLN A 250 15.50 -2.59 -31.54
N GLN A 251 15.08 -1.44 -32.07
CA GLN A 251 15.08 -1.13 -33.50
C GLN A 251 16.50 -1.11 -34.05
N TYR A 252 17.45 -0.44 -33.39
CA TYR A 252 18.85 -0.42 -33.81
C TYR A 252 19.47 -1.82 -33.78
N LYS A 253 19.16 -2.60 -32.72
CA LYS A 253 19.59 -4.01 -32.63
C LYS A 253 19.05 -4.86 -33.76
N ALA A 254 17.79 -4.69 -34.17
CA ALA A 254 17.18 -5.41 -35.29
C ALA A 254 17.85 -5.05 -36.63
N GLN A 255 18.40 -3.85 -36.74
CA GLN A 255 19.17 -3.37 -37.88
C GLN A 255 20.67 -3.74 -37.84
N GLY A 256 21.09 -4.52 -36.83
CA GLY A 256 22.50 -4.89 -36.63
C GLY A 256 23.38 -3.73 -36.09
N GLN A 257 22.74 -2.64 -35.63
CA GLN A 257 23.41 -1.47 -35.10
C GLN A 257 23.39 -1.48 -33.57
N ARG A 258 24.30 -0.73 -32.94
CA ARG A 258 24.32 -0.52 -31.51
C ARG A 258 23.94 0.92 -31.17
N LEU A 259 22.97 1.10 -30.28
CA LEU A 259 22.61 2.38 -29.69
C LEU A 259 22.84 2.29 -28.18
N SER A 260 23.57 3.25 -27.61
CA SER A 260 23.76 3.28 -26.15
C SER A 260 22.48 3.72 -25.46
N VAL A 261 22.28 3.26 -24.22
CA VAL A 261 21.11 3.63 -23.39
C VAL A 261 21.08 5.15 -23.21
N LYS A 262 22.23 5.79 -23.00
CA LYS A 262 22.33 7.25 -22.84
C LYS A 262 21.85 7.99 -24.08
N ASP A 263 22.32 7.59 -25.26
CA ASP A 263 21.95 8.24 -26.53
C ASP A 263 20.47 7.99 -26.84
N ALA A 264 19.97 6.79 -26.56
CA ALA A 264 18.56 6.46 -26.73
C ALA A 264 17.65 7.31 -25.84
N ILE A 265 18.02 7.54 -24.58
CA ILE A 265 17.28 8.42 -23.66
C ILE A 265 17.32 9.87 -24.16
N GLU A 266 18.47 10.34 -24.64
CA GLU A 266 18.62 11.69 -25.16
C GLU A 266 17.78 11.89 -26.44
N MET A 267 17.78 10.92 -27.36
CA MET A 267 16.91 10.91 -28.53
C MET A 267 15.42 10.91 -28.16
N ALA A 268 15.02 10.11 -27.17
CA ALA A 268 13.65 10.08 -26.68
C ALA A 268 13.22 11.41 -26.06
N LYS A 269 14.08 12.04 -25.26
CA LYS A 269 13.82 13.35 -24.64
C LYS A 269 13.68 14.48 -25.67
N ASN A 270 14.44 14.42 -26.74
CA ASN A 270 14.45 15.45 -27.78
C ASN A 270 13.36 15.28 -28.84
N GLY A 271 12.50 14.26 -28.73
CA GLY A 271 11.36 14.05 -29.61
C GLY A 271 11.73 13.79 -31.09
N THR A 272 12.96 13.32 -31.36
CA THR A 272 13.49 13.20 -32.73
C THR A 272 13.14 11.89 -33.42
N VAL A 273 12.25 11.05 -32.86
CA VAL A 273 12.05 9.69 -33.36
C VAL A 273 10.59 9.35 -33.62
N ALA A 274 10.33 8.83 -34.82
CA ALA A 274 9.10 8.13 -35.15
C ALA A 274 9.14 6.73 -34.52
N TYR A 275 8.18 6.46 -33.67
CA TYR A 275 7.99 5.16 -33.02
C TYR A 275 6.97 4.34 -33.78
N ASN A 276 7.36 3.17 -34.24
CA ASN A 276 6.47 2.35 -35.07
C ASN A 276 5.86 1.12 -34.39
N GLU A 277 6.39 0.68 -33.23
CA GLU A 277 5.77 -0.40 -32.42
C GLU A 277 6.22 -0.38 -30.96
N PRO A 278 5.34 -0.73 -29.99
CA PRO A 278 5.73 -0.89 -28.61
C PRO A 278 6.40 -2.24 -28.37
N ALA A 279 7.70 -2.22 -28.09
CA ALA A 279 8.35 -3.36 -27.44
C ALA A 279 8.28 -3.15 -25.93
N TYR A 280 7.22 -3.60 -25.27
CA TYR A 280 7.13 -3.60 -23.83
C TYR A 280 8.06 -4.66 -23.23
N GLY A 281 9.25 -4.24 -22.79
CA GLY A 281 9.98 -4.98 -21.79
C GLY A 281 9.64 -4.43 -20.39
N PRO A 282 9.56 -5.23 -19.33
CA PRO A 282 9.44 -4.70 -17.98
C PRO A 282 10.63 -3.79 -17.68
N PHE A 283 10.38 -2.71 -16.95
CA PHE A 283 11.36 -1.67 -16.61
C PHE A 283 12.69 -2.24 -16.08
N GLU A 284 12.61 -3.34 -15.35
CA GLU A 284 13.74 -4.12 -14.83
C GLU A 284 14.69 -4.65 -15.92
N SER A 285 14.18 -4.91 -17.13
CA SER A 285 15.02 -5.41 -18.21
C SER A 285 15.91 -4.36 -18.86
N ILE A 286 15.59 -3.07 -18.67
CA ILE A 286 16.43 -1.95 -19.16
C ILE A 286 17.75 -1.87 -18.36
N PHE A 287 17.70 -2.21 -17.08
CA PHE A 287 18.83 -2.12 -16.16
C PHE A 287 19.57 -3.45 -15.94
N ALA A 288 18.97 -4.58 -16.30
CA ALA A 288 19.57 -5.91 -16.14
C ALA A 288 20.85 -6.17 -16.98
N GLY A 289 21.21 -5.26 -17.86
CA GLY A 289 22.43 -5.33 -18.70
C GLY A 289 23.41 -4.19 -18.49
N MET A 290 23.25 -3.38 -17.44
CA MET A 290 24.23 -2.36 -17.09
C MET A 290 25.31 -2.95 -16.19
N PRO A 291 26.62 -2.69 -16.45
CA PRO A 291 27.69 -3.13 -15.59
C PRO A 291 27.68 -2.43 -14.22
#